data_99a01014e6f9be4b4f2ff71d9c3a24ec
#
_entry.id   99a01014e6f9be4b4f2ff71d9c3a24ec
#
_cell.length_a   1.000
_cell.length_b   1.000
_cell.length_c   1.000
_cell.angle_alpha   90.00
_cell.angle_beta   90.00
_cell.angle_gamma   90.00
#
_symmetry.space_group_name_H-M   'P 1'
#
loop_
_entity.id
_entity.type
_entity.pdbx_description
1 polymer ?
#
loop_
_entity_poly.entity_id
_entity_poly.type
_entity_poly.pdbx_seq_one_letter_code
_entity_poly.pdbx_strand_id
1 'polypeptide(L)'
;VIDCTPGGSGLKNKEEFYNKYSDKVKGFLAQGSENGFGKKYARGINDHVINSDDQFLQVVSCNTHNIACLVNTLALSISPDNLIDGKFVCIRRSNDISQTASYVPAPTVNGHDHEIYGTHHAEDAAGLFKTMNLDLNLFSSALKINTQYMHTVWFNLKLKEATSKEKVIDLLERNDRIALTEHRSSNAVFSFGRDQGQYGRILNQTVIVEDSINVKSEHEVSGFCFTPQDGNSILSSIAATVKFLNPHSYQDKINSLSPFFFQRV
;
A
#
# COMPACT_ATOMS: atom_id res chain seq x y z
N VAL A 1 6.56 -6.92 19.31
CA VAL A 1 7.11 -7.92 18.38
C VAL A 1 6.76 -7.52 16.97
N ILE A 2 7.73 -7.61 16.05
CA ILE A 2 7.51 -7.44 14.62
C ILE A 2 7.86 -8.78 13.95
N ASP A 3 6.84 -9.44 13.41
CA ASP A 3 6.99 -10.70 12.67
C ASP A 3 7.31 -10.40 11.21
N CYS A 4 8.51 -10.79 10.78
CA CYS A 4 8.98 -10.68 9.39
C CYS A 4 9.23 -12.06 8.77
N THR A 5 8.58 -13.10 9.28
CA THR A 5 8.69 -14.46 8.74
C THR A 5 7.98 -14.59 7.39
N PRO A 6 8.28 -15.62 6.60
CA PRO A 6 7.61 -15.86 5.32
C PRO A 6 6.10 -15.97 5.46
N GLY A 7 5.37 -15.61 4.40
CA GLY A 7 3.91 -15.61 4.37
C GLY A 7 3.30 -16.94 4.87
N GLY A 8 2.24 -16.81 5.67
CA GLY A 8 1.57 -17.91 6.38
C GLY A 8 2.21 -18.32 7.69
N SER A 9 3.43 -17.87 7.97
CA SER A 9 4.11 -18.20 9.24
C SER A 9 3.66 -17.28 10.38
N GLY A 10 3.34 -16.02 10.10
CA GLY A 10 2.94 -15.07 11.11
C GLY A 10 1.68 -15.49 11.87
N LEU A 11 0.65 -15.95 11.16
CA LEU A 11 -0.58 -16.46 11.78
C LEU A 11 -0.29 -17.69 12.66
N LYS A 12 0.52 -18.63 12.17
CA LYS A 12 0.94 -19.80 12.95
C LYS A 12 1.70 -19.39 14.22
N ASN A 13 2.63 -18.43 14.10
CA ASN A 13 3.36 -17.89 15.25
C ASN A 13 2.43 -17.23 16.28
N LYS A 14 1.38 -16.54 15.81
CA LYS A 14 0.36 -15.98 16.69
C LYS A 14 -0.34 -17.06 17.51
N GLU A 15 -0.79 -18.12 16.86
CA GLU A 15 -1.53 -19.21 17.50
C GLU A 15 -0.64 -20.01 18.45
N GLU A 16 0.56 -20.37 18.04
CA GLU A 16 1.46 -21.23 18.81
C GLU A 16 2.22 -20.50 19.93
N PHE A 17 2.57 -19.22 19.70
CA PHE A 17 3.46 -18.47 20.59
C PHE A 17 2.86 -17.15 21.09
N TYR A 18 2.45 -16.22 20.21
CA TYR A 18 2.21 -14.83 20.61
C TYR A 18 1.04 -14.70 21.55
N ASN A 19 -0.03 -15.48 21.37
CA ASN A 19 -1.18 -15.49 22.28
C ASN A 19 -0.81 -15.81 23.73
N LYS A 20 0.25 -16.61 23.94
CA LYS A 20 0.74 -16.99 25.28
C LYS A 20 1.47 -15.85 26.02
N TYR A 21 1.86 -14.82 25.28
CA TYR A 21 2.63 -13.68 25.80
C TYR A 21 1.91 -12.35 25.65
N SER A 22 0.62 -12.39 25.35
CA SER A 22 -0.19 -11.18 25.14
C SER A 22 -0.26 -10.29 26.38
N ASP A 23 -0.14 -10.87 27.57
CA ASP A 23 -0.06 -10.15 28.84
C ASP A 23 1.28 -9.40 29.07
N LYS A 24 2.35 -9.81 28.36
CA LYS A 24 3.73 -9.31 28.55
C LYS A 24 4.20 -8.39 27.42
N VAL A 25 3.54 -8.44 26.27
CA VAL A 25 3.94 -7.72 25.05
C VAL A 25 2.90 -6.67 24.70
N LYS A 26 3.33 -5.43 24.48
CA LYS A 26 2.42 -4.31 24.15
C LYS A 26 1.73 -4.47 22.82
N GLY A 27 2.34 -5.15 21.87
CA GLY A 27 1.72 -5.40 20.58
C GLY A 27 2.55 -6.27 19.64
N PHE A 28 1.86 -6.83 18.68
CA PHE A 28 2.41 -7.73 17.67
C PHE A 28 2.06 -7.22 16.28
N LEU A 29 3.04 -7.18 15.40
CA LEU A 29 2.90 -6.81 14.00
C LEU A 29 3.25 -7.99 13.12
N ALA A 30 2.43 -8.27 12.11
CA ALA A 30 2.82 -9.10 10.96
C ALA A 30 2.88 -8.26 9.70
N GLN A 31 3.67 -8.71 8.72
CA GLN A 31 3.90 -8.01 7.46
C GLN A 31 3.19 -8.71 6.30
N GLY A 32 2.61 -7.93 5.39
CA GLY A 32 2.01 -8.45 4.17
C GLY A 32 0.62 -9.04 4.37
N SER A 33 0.30 -10.07 3.57
CA SER A 33 -1.04 -10.67 3.53
C SER A 33 -1.21 -11.80 4.55
N GLU A 34 -0.96 -11.51 5.83
CA GLU A 34 -1.16 -12.45 6.96
C GLU A 34 -2.62 -12.38 7.47
N ASN A 35 -3.56 -12.81 6.61
CA ASN A 35 -4.99 -12.75 6.93
C ASN A 35 -5.32 -13.50 8.23
N GLY A 36 -6.07 -12.84 9.13
CA GLY A 36 -6.42 -13.37 10.45
C GLY A 36 -5.40 -13.05 11.55
N PHE A 37 -4.23 -12.49 11.22
CA PHE A 37 -3.25 -12.12 12.25
C PHE A 37 -3.78 -11.02 13.17
N GLY A 38 -4.37 -9.97 12.61
CA GLY A 38 -4.90 -8.85 13.38
C GLY A 38 -5.62 -7.84 12.51
N LYS A 39 -5.97 -6.68 13.09
CA LYS A 39 -6.58 -5.58 12.35
C LYS A 39 -5.62 -5.10 11.26
N LYS A 40 -6.10 -4.99 10.01
CA LYS A 40 -5.32 -4.47 8.90
C LYS A 40 -4.95 -3.01 9.15
N TYR A 41 -3.71 -2.65 8.82
CA TYR A 41 -3.18 -1.31 9.09
C TYR A 41 -2.30 -0.79 7.95
N ALA A 42 -2.51 0.47 7.59
CA ALA A 42 -1.63 1.27 6.74
C ALA A 42 -1.59 2.72 7.23
N ARG A 43 -0.37 3.25 7.46
CA ARG A 43 -0.15 4.63 7.91
C ARG A 43 -0.84 5.63 6.99
N GLY A 44 -1.56 6.59 7.60
CA GLY A 44 -2.26 7.66 6.91
C GLY A 44 -3.56 7.23 6.24
N ILE A 45 -3.95 5.96 6.36
CA ILE A 45 -5.23 5.46 5.87
C ILE A 45 -6.20 5.28 7.05
N ASN A 46 -5.86 4.42 7.99
CA ASN A 46 -6.77 4.04 9.07
C ASN A 46 -6.19 4.22 10.47
N ASP A 47 -5.26 5.16 10.66
CA ASP A 47 -4.63 5.44 11.96
C ASP A 47 -5.64 5.73 13.07
N HIS A 48 -6.75 6.40 12.74
CA HIS A 48 -7.77 6.84 13.69
C HIS A 48 -8.62 5.70 14.27
N VAL A 49 -8.68 4.54 13.59
CA VAL A 49 -9.45 3.38 14.08
C VAL A 49 -8.61 2.37 14.86
N ILE A 50 -7.30 2.62 14.97
CA ILE A 50 -6.42 1.80 15.81
C ILE A 50 -6.49 2.32 17.25
N ASN A 51 -6.90 1.48 18.16
CA ASN A 51 -7.07 1.81 19.57
C ASN A 51 -6.21 0.96 20.50
N SER A 52 -6.30 1.17 21.81
CA SER A 52 -5.49 0.47 22.83
C SER A 52 -5.73 -1.04 22.89
N ASP A 53 -6.90 -1.49 22.45
CA ASP A 53 -7.29 -2.91 22.52
C ASP A 53 -6.79 -3.71 21.31
N ASP A 54 -6.32 -3.00 20.28
CA ASP A 54 -5.77 -3.61 19.06
C ASP A 54 -4.33 -4.08 19.30
N GLN A 55 -4.16 -5.22 19.95
CA GLN A 55 -2.84 -5.76 20.25
C GLN A 55 -2.15 -6.45 19.07
N PHE A 56 -2.91 -6.92 18.08
CA PHE A 56 -2.41 -7.55 16.87
C PHE A 56 -2.76 -6.72 15.64
N LEU A 57 -1.75 -6.28 14.90
CA LEU A 57 -1.93 -5.53 13.66
C LEU A 57 -1.25 -6.24 12.49
N GLN A 58 -1.93 -6.29 11.37
CA GLN A 58 -1.40 -6.72 10.08
C GLN A 58 -1.04 -5.47 9.26
N VAL A 59 0.24 -5.16 9.14
CA VAL A 59 0.72 -4.13 8.20
C VAL A 59 0.54 -4.69 6.79
N VAL A 60 -0.36 -4.10 6.02
CA VAL A 60 -0.77 -4.64 4.73
C VAL A 60 0.36 -4.68 3.69
N SER A 61 0.19 -5.44 2.61
CA SER A 61 1.22 -5.66 1.60
C SER A 61 1.55 -4.38 0.79
N CYS A 62 2.65 -4.44 0.05
CA CYS A 62 3.15 -3.30 -0.74
C CYS A 62 2.13 -2.79 -1.79
N ASN A 63 1.49 -3.69 -2.55
CA ASN A 63 0.46 -3.28 -3.50
C ASN A 63 -0.81 -2.81 -2.81
N THR A 64 -1.16 -3.36 -1.66
CA THR A 64 -2.30 -2.90 -0.85
C THR A 64 -2.05 -1.47 -0.34
N HIS A 65 -0.82 -1.13 0.11
CA HIS A 65 -0.46 0.25 0.45
C HIS A 65 -0.65 1.19 -0.73
N ASN A 66 -0.16 0.79 -1.91
CA ASN A 66 -0.28 1.58 -3.14
C ASN A 66 -1.76 1.84 -3.48
N ILE A 67 -2.56 0.77 -3.61
CA ILE A 67 -3.99 0.87 -3.92
C ILE A 67 -4.73 1.73 -2.88
N ALA A 68 -4.50 1.47 -1.60
CA ALA A 68 -5.17 2.21 -0.54
C ALA A 68 -4.78 3.70 -0.53
N CYS A 69 -3.51 4.02 -0.80
CA CYS A 69 -3.03 5.39 -0.90
C CYS A 69 -3.70 6.14 -2.05
N LEU A 70 -3.81 5.51 -3.24
CA LEU A 70 -4.50 6.07 -4.40
C LEU A 70 -5.98 6.35 -4.12
N VAL A 71 -6.70 5.34 -3.63
CA VAL A 71 -8.14 5.44 -3.31
C VAL A 71 -8.38 6.51 -2.26
N ASN A 72 -7.61 6.50 -1.18
CA ASN A 72 -7.74 7.48 -0.11
C ASN A 72 -7.50 8.91 -0.62
N THR A 73 -6.49 9.12 -1.48
CA THR A 73 -6.10 10.44 -1.96
C THR A 73 -7.04 10.96 -3.03
N LEU A 74 -7.37 10.15 -4.02
CA LEU A 74 -8.11 10.62 -5.21
C LEU A 74 -9.63 10.54 -5.04
N ALA A 75 -10.12 9.74 -4.10
CA ALA A 75 -11.55 9.59 -3.86
C ALA A 75 -11.97 10.01 -2.45
N LEU A 76 -11.47 9.33 -1.42
CA LEU A 76 -12.01 9.45 -0.07
C LEU A 76 -11.61 10.77 0.64
N SER A 77 -10.51 11.40 0.22
CA SER A 77 -10.14 12.74 0.73
C SER A 77 -11.14 13.83 0.33
N ILE A 78 -11.93 13.60 -0.70
CA ILE A 78 -12.97 14.51 -1.17
C ILE A 78 -14.27 14.21 -0.42
N SER A 79 -14.72 12.96 -0.44
CA SER A 79 -15.91 12.49 0.28
C SER A 79 -15.82 10.99 0.50
N PRO A 80 -16.25 10.45 1.65
CA PRO A 80 -16.21 9.02 1.95
C PRO A 80 -16.95 8.12 0.95
N ASP A 81 -17.91 8.66 0.23
CA ASP A 81 -18.74 7.98 -0.75
C ASP A 81 -18.42 8.35 -2.20
N ASN A 82 -17.31 9.07 -2.44
CA ASN A 82 -16.93 9.57 -3.77
C ASN A 82 -16.50 8.45 -4.74
N LEU A 83 -15.99 7.32 -4.25
CA LEU A 83 -15.61 6.20 -5.11
C LEU A 83 -16.83 5.41 -5.58
N ILE A 84 -17.04 5.33 -6.89
CA ILE A 84 -18.06 4.44 -7.50
C ILE A 84 -17.45 3.06 -7.77
N ASP A 85 -16.22 3.02 -8.35
CA ASP A 85 -15.56 1.80 -8.79
C ASP A 85 -14.05 2.03 -8.88
N GLY A 86 -13.26 1.11 -8.37
CA GLY A 86 -11.79 1.16 -8.43
C GLY A 86 -11.21 -0.11 -9.04
N LYS A 87 -10.53 0.02 -10.19
CA LYS A 87 -9.92 -1.10 -10.91
C LYS A 87 -8.41 -0.97 -11.00
N PHE A 88 -7.73 -2.08 -10.78
CA PHE A 88 -6.27 -2.12 -10.74
C PHE A 88 -5.71 -3.32 -11.52
N VAL A 89 -4.65 -3.08 -12.27
CA VAL A 89 -3.84 -4.15 -12.86
C VAL A 89 -2.45 -4.10 -12.24
N CYS A 90 -2.14 -5.10 -11.42
CA CYS A 90 -0.84 -5.23 -10.75
C CYS A 90 0.13 -6.01 -11.62
N ILE A 91 1.05 -5.32 -12.27
CA ILE A 91 2.14 -5.89 -13.07
C ILE A 91 3.30 -6.13 -12.12
N ARG A 92 3.44 -7.38 -11.66
CA ARG A 92 4.37 -7.76 -10.60
C ARG A 92 5.73 -8.13 -11.17
N ARG A 93 6.79 -7.69 -10.50
CA ARG A 93 8.14 -8.22 -10.77
C ARG A 93 8.20 -9.73 -10.55
N SER A 94 9.17 -10.39 -11.15
CA SER A 94 9.31 -11.85 -11.11
C SER A 94 9.48 -12.37 -9.68
N ASN A 95 10.46 -11.82 -8.96
CA ASN A 95 10.79 -12.22 -7.59
C ASN A 95 11.08 -10.99 -6.73
N ASP A 96 11.11 -11.18 -5.42
CA ASP A 96 11.75 -10.22 -4.52
C ASP A 96 13.27 -10.20 -4.73
N ILE A 97 13.91 -9.09 -4.41
CA ILE A 97 15.32 -8.84 -4.74
C ILE A 97 16.26 -9.91 -4.17
N SER A 98 15.89 -10.48 -3.02
CA SER A 98 16.65 -11.54 -2.33
C SER A 98 16.29 -12.96 -2.75
N GLN A 99 15.30 -13.14 -3.63
CA GLN A 99 14.83 -14.46 -4.04
C GLN A 99 15.46 -14.88 -5.37
N THR A 100 15.79 -16.16 -5.48
CA THR A 100 16.37 -16.76 -6.70
C THR A 100 15.42 -17.76 -7.37
N ALA A 101 14.33 -18.13 -6.69
CA ALA A 101 13.32 -19.06 -7.21
C ALA A 101 12.12 -18.32 -7.82
N SER A 102 11.29 -19.07 -8.54
CA SER A 102 10.02 -18.57 -9.12
C SER A 102 10.16 -17.52 -10.23
N TYR A 103 11.32 -17.46 -10.89
CA TYR A 103 11.50 -16.65 -12.08
C TYR A 103 10.53 -17.10 -13.19
N VAL A 104 9.92 -16.13 -13.87
CA VAL A 104 9.05 -16.39 -15.03
C VAL A 104 9.74 -15.92 -16.32
N PRO A 105 9.82 -16.75 -17.36
CA PRO A 105 10.51 -16.40 -18.62
C PRO A 105 9.71 -15.41 -19.48
N ALA A 106 8.40 -15.29 -19.24
CA ALA A 106 7.48 -14.44 -19.99
C ALA A 106 6.35 -13.94 -19.07
N PRO A 107 5.59 -12.89 -19.47
CA PRO A 107 4.43 -12.45 -18.72
C PRO A 107 3.45 -13.61 -18.45
N THR A 108 3.13 -13.81 -17.18
CA THR A 108 2.24 -14.87 -16.70
C THR A 108 1.09 -14.28 -15.92
N VAL A 109 -0.13 -14.45 -16.43
CA VAL A 109 -1.35 -13.93 -15.81
C VAL A 109 -1.74 -14.77 -14.60
N ASN A 110 -2.09 -14.13 -13.51
CA ASN A 110 -2.67 -14.78 -12.33
C ASN A 110 -4.16 -15.10 -12.58
N GLY A 111 -4.63 -16.22 -12.05
CA GLY A 111 -6.06 -16.46 -11.93
C GLY A 111 -6.74 -15.45 -10.99
N HIS A 112 -8.06 -15.36 -11.09
CA HIS A 112 -8.88 -14.63 -10.10
C HIS A 112 -9.31 -15.63 -9.01
N ASP A 113 -8.74 -15.47 -7.83
CA ASP A 113 -9.01 -16.36 -6.68
C ASP A 113 -10.26 -15.92 -5.90
N HIS A 114 -10.77 -14.70 -6.18
CA HIS A 114 -11.92 -14.12 -5.52
C HIS A 114 -12.90 -13.51 -6.54
N GLU A 115 -14.17 -13.95 -6.52
CA GLU A 115 -15.19 -13.55 -7.49
C GLU A 115 -15.43 -12.02 -7.51
N ILE A 116 -15.51 -11.38 -6.33
CA ILE A 116 -15.80 -9.95 -6.20
C ILE A 116 -14.54 -9.09 -6.44
N TYR A 117 -13.40 -9.49 -5.85
CA TYR A 117 -12.19 -8.64 -5.83
C TYR A 117 -11.15 -9.02 -6.87
N GLY A 118 -11.33 -10.15 -7.57
CA GLY A 118 -10.37 -10.70 -8.54
C GLY A 118 -9.16 -11.29 -7.86
N THR A 119 -8.20 -10.48 -7.39
CA THR A 119 -7.02 -10.95 -6.66
C THR A 119 -6.97 -10.41 -5.23
N HIS A 120 -6.16 -11.05 -4.38
CA HIS A 120 -5.97 -10.64 -2.98
C HIS A 120 -5.56 -9.17 -2.79
N HIS A 121 -5.03 -8.48 -3.81
CA HIS A 121 -4.62 -7.08 -3.69
C HIS A 121 -5.82 -6.14 -3.43
N ALA A 122 -6.91 -6.29 -4.20
CA ALA A 122 -8.13 -5.52 -3.97
C ALA A 122 -8.89 -6.02 -2.75
N GLU A 123 -8.89 -7.35 -2.48
CA GLU A 123 -9.49 -7.94 -1.28
C GLU A 123 -8.85 -7.38 0.00
N ASP A 124 -7.52 -7.35 0.05
CA ASP A 124 -6.79 -6.79 1.20
C ASP A 124 -7.03 -5.29 1.37
N ALA A 125 -7.10 -4.53 0.26
CA ALA A 125 -7.42 -3.11 0.29
C ALA A 125 -8.86 -2.87 0.78
N ALA A 126 -9.84 -3.61 0.26
CA ALA A 126 -11.22 -3.55 0.74
C ALA A 126 -11.31 -3.91 2.24
N GLY A 127 -10.59 -4.96 2.67
CA GLY A 127 -10.51 -5.34 4.09
C GLY A 127 -9.88 -4.25 4.97
N LEU A 128 -8.90 -3.50 4.46
CA LEU A 128 -8.34 -2.34 5.16
C LEU A 128 -9.40 -1.24 5.32
N PHE A 129 -10.14 -0.89 4.26
CA PHE A 129 -11.19 0.13 4.32
C PHE A 129 -12.38 -0.30 5.18
N LYS A 130 -12.71 -1.60 5.23
CA LYS A 130 -13.72 -2.14 6.15
C LYS A 130 -13.42 -1.89 7.62
N THR A 131 -12.14 -1.73 8.01
CA THR A 131 -11.78 -1.34 9.38
C THR A 131 -12.35 0.06 9.76
N MET A 132 -12.65 0.89 8.75
CA MET A 132 -13.24 2.22 8.88
C MET A 132 -14.76 2.23 8.54
N ASN A 133 -15.39 1.06 8.45
CA ASN A 133 -16.77 0.88 8.02
C ASN A 133 -17.07 1.38 6.58
N LEU A 134 -16.06 1.36 5.71
CA LEU A 134 -16.20 1.69 4.29
C LEU A 134 -16.21 0.40 3.47
N ASP A 135 -17.31 0.15 2.77
CA ASP A 135 -17.44 -0.98 1.83
C ASP A 135 -17.26 -0.45 0.40
N LEU A 136 -16.07 -0.63 -0.15
CA LEU A 136 -15.67 -0.04 -1.42
C LEU A 136 -15.70 -1.10 -2.54
N ASN A 137 -16.19 -0.70 -3.71
CA ASN A 137 -16.15 -1.51 -4.92
C ASN A 137 -14.75 -1.45 -5.54
N LEU A 138 -13.91 -2.44 -5.22
CA LEU A 138 -12.54 -2.55 -5.69
C LEU A 138 -12.35 -3.88 -6.44
N PHE A 139 -11.60 -3.84 -7.53
CA PHE A 139 -11.24 -5.03 -8.29
C PHE A 139 -9.79 -4.97 -8.75
N SER A 140 -9.10 -6.08 -8.71
CA SER A 140 -7.73 -6.16 -9.22
C SER A 140 -7.50 -7.43 -10.05
N SER A 141 -6.70 -7.26 -11.11
CA SER A 141 -6.05 -8.35 -11.84
C SER A 141 -4.55 -8.26 -11.62
N ALA A 142 -3.84 -9.36 -11.80
CA ALA A 142 -2.40 -9.38 -11.64
C ALA A 142 -1.71 -10.23 -12.68
N LEU A 143 -0.49 -9.87 -13.04
CA LEU A 143 0.42 -10.70 -13.82
C LEU A 143 1.84 -10.54 -13.28
N LYS A 144 2.65 -11.59 -13.45
CA LYS A 144 4.10 -11.55 -13.26
C LYS A 144 4.79 -11.29 -14.58
N ILE A 145 5.87 -10.51 -14.53
CA ILE A 145 6.76 -10.28 -15.67
C ILE A 145 8.18 -10.70 -15.33
N ASN A 146 9.04 -10.81 -16.33
CA ASN A 146 10.41 -11.32 -16.21
C ASN A 146 11.44 -10.27 -15.78
N THR A 147 11.03 -9.20 -15.11
CA THR A 147 11.91 -8.16 -14.56
C THR A 147 11.96 -8.22 -13.03
N GLN A 148 13.01 -7.64 -12.44
CA GLN A 148 13.25 -7.67 -11.01
C GLN A 148 13.10 -6.31 -10.31
N TYR A 149 12.73 -5.28 -11.06
CA TYR A 149 12.60 -3.92 -10.50
C TYR A 149 11.28 -3.75 -9.74
N MET A 150 10.65 -2.61 -9.77
CA MET A 150 9.42 -2.35 -9.01
C MET A 150 8.19 -2.98 -9.67
N HIS A 151 7.15 -3.26 -8.89
CA HIS A 151 5.83 -3.50 -9.44
C HIS A 151 5.33 -2.24 -10.14
N THR A 152 4.62 -2.43 -11.24
CA THR A 152 3.87 -1.35 -11.90
C THR A 152 2.39 -1.62 -11.68
N VAL A 153 1.63 -0.60 -11.35
CA VAL A 153 0.17 -0.71 -11.21
C VAL A 153 -0.48 0.27 -12.17
N TRP A 154 -1.35 -0.22 -13.03
CA TRP A 154 -2.34 0.60 -13.71
C TRP A 154 -3.56 0.71 -12.82
N PHE A 155 -4.11 1.92 -12.71
CA PHE A 155 -5.32 2.17 -11.94
C PHE A 155 -6.36 2.91 -12.77
N ASN A 156 -7.63 2.67 -12.45
CA ASN A 156 -8.77 3.40 -12.97
C ASN A 156 -9.79 3.57 -11.83
N LEU A 157 -10.12 4.81 -11.52
CA LEU A 157 -11.08 5.17 -10.48
C LEU A 157 -12.25 5.92 -11.12
N LYS A 158 -13.48 5.45 -10.89
CA LYS A 158 -14.71 6.18 -11.20
C LYS A 158 -15.17 6.90 -9.95
N LEU A 159 -15.42 8.20 -10.08
CA LEU A 159 -15.76 9.12 -9.00
C LEU A 159 -17.16 9.69 -9.19
N LYS A 160 -17.84 10.01 -8.09
CA LYS A 160 -19.10 10.75 -8.11
C LYS A 160 -18.88 12.22 -8.40
N GLU A 161 -17.86 12.81 -7.77
CA GLU A 161 -17.52 14.21 -7.91
C GLU A 161 -16.67 14.43 -9.17
N ALA A 162 -16.97 15.52 -9.90
CA ALA A 162 -16.20 15.91 -11.07
C ALA A 162 -14.80 16.38 -10.69
N THR A 163 -13.82 15.97 -11.48
CA THR A 163 -12.41 16.32 -11.29
C THR A 163 -11.76 16.75 -12.61
N SER A 164 -10.56 17.30 -12.54
CA SER A 164 -9.71 17.60 -13.68
C SER A 164 -8.30 17.07 -13.45
N LYS A 165 -7.48 17.05 -14.50
CA LYS A 165 -6.08 16.62 -14.37
C LYS A 165 -5.31 17.47 -13.35
N GLU A 166 -5.54 18.78 -13.36
CA GLU A 166 -4.90 19.74 -12.44
C GLU A 166 -5.31 19.46 -10.99
N LYS A 167 -6.60 19.22 -10.74
CA LYS A 167 -7.07 18.84 -9.39
C LYS A 167 -6.48 17.52 -8.93
N VAL A 168 -6.38 16.54 -9.81
CA VAL A 168 -5.77 15.23 -9.50
C VAL A 168 -4.30 15.42 -9.12
N ILE A 169 -3.53 16.19 -9.89
CA ILE A 169 -2.12 16.47 -9.59
C ILE A 169 -1.99 17.21 -8.25
N ASP A 170 -2.80 18.22 -7.98
CA ASP A 170 -2.81 18.96 -6.72
C ASP A 170 -3.09 18.05 -5.52
N LEU A 171 -4.05 17.13 -5.63
CA LEU A 171 -4.33 16.14 -4.57
C LEU A 171 -3.14 15.20 -4.32
N LEU A 172 -2.48 14.77 -5.38
CA LEU A 172 -1.31 13.89 -5.28
C LEU A 172 -0.11 14.61 -4.63
N GLU A 173 0.17 15.85 -5.03
CA GLU A 173 1.28 16.67 -4.49
C GLU A 173 1.11 17.02 -3.02
N ARG A 174 -0.12 17.20 -2.56
CA ARG A 174 -0.43 17.48 -1.13
C ARG A 174 -0.27 16.27 -0.21
N ASN A 175 -0.16 15.07 -0.76
CA ASN A 175 -0.02 13.86 0.04
C ASN A 175 1.46 13.44 0.12
N ASP A 176 2.10 13.66 1.26
CA ASP A 176 3.52 13.32 1.51
C ASP A 176 3.88 11.85 1.27
N ARG A 177 2.88 10.95 1.32
CA ARG A 177 3.07 9.51 1.07
C ARG A 177 3.13 9.14 -0.41
N ILE A 178 2.91 10.12 -1.31
CA ILE A 178 2.97 9.97 -2.76
C ILE A 178 4.17 10.74 -3.28
N ALA A 179 4.92 10.14 -4.19
CA ALA A 179 5.87 10.86 -5.02
C ALA A 179 5.38 10.91 -6.46
N LEU A 180 5.66 12.00 -7.16
CA LEU A 180 5.47 12.10 -8.60
C LEU A 180 6.79 11.82 -9.33
N THR A 181 6.71 11.31 -10.55
CA THR A 181 7.88 11.09 -11.40
C THR A 181 7.57 11.37 -12.87
N GLU A 182 8.56 11.91 -13.57
CA GLU A 182 8.57 11.98 -15.04
C GLU A 182 9.18 10.71 -15.65
N HIS A 183 9.86 9.90 -14.86
CA HIS A 183 10.41 8.64 -15.31
C HIS A 183 9.31 7.62 -15.65
N ARG A 184 9.34 7.11 -16.88
CA ARG A 184 8.38 6.11 -17.37
C ARG A 184 8.86 4.67 -17.18
N SER A 185 10.08 4.48 -16.72
CA SER A 185 10.68 3.17 -16.51
C SER A 185 10.93 2.88 -15.04
N SER A 186 10.47 1.72 -14.59
CA SER A 186 10.62 1.29 -13.20
C SER A 186 12.08 1.12 -12.77
N ASN A 187 13.01 0.85 -13.71
CA ASN A 187 14.44 0.77 -13.39
C ASN A 187 15.05 2.14 -13.06
N ALA A 188 14.58 3.22 -13.68
CA ALA A 188 15.05 4.58 -13.37
C ALA A 188 14.62 4.97 -11.93
N VAL A 189 13.34 4.73 -11.57
CA VAL A 189 12.82 4.96 -10.23
C VAL A 189 13.50 4.06 -9.19
N PHE A 190 13.74 2.80 -9.53
CA PHE A 190 14.50 1.88 -8.66
C PHE A 190 15.94 2.37 -8.43
N SER A 191 16.62 2.83 -9.47
CA SER A 191 17.98 3.37 -9.37
C SER A 191 18.03 4.65 -8.53
N PHE A 192 17.05 5.53 -8.67
CA PHE A 192 16.90 6.68 -7.78
C PHE A 192 16.80 6.24 -6.32
N GLY A 193 15.93 5.28 -6.02
CA GLY A 193 15.78 4.75 -4.65
C GLY A 193 17.08 4.17 -4.09
N ARG A 194 17.82 3.41 -4.92
CA ARG A 194 19.13 2.84 -4.53
C ARG A 194 20.17 3.93 -4.24
N ASP A 195 20.24 4.94 -5.08
CA ASP A 195 21.35 5.92 -5.07
C ASP A 195 21.05 7.13 -4.19
N GLN A 196 19.81 7.57 -4.09
CA GLN A 196 19.40 8.79 -3.40
C GLN A 196 18.33 8.55 -2.32
N GLY A 197 17.77 7.34 -2.25
CA GLY A 197 16.71 7.01 -1.33
C GLY A 197 17.19 6.84 0.11
N GLN A 198 16.24 6.81 1.01
CA GLN A 198 16.46 6.58 2.44
C GLN A 198 16.86 5.12 2.66
N TYR A 199 18.09 4.91 3.12
CA TYR A 199 18.66 3.57 3.27
C TYR A 199 18.62 2.75 1.96
N GLY A 200 18.82 3.40 0.82
CA GLY A 200 18.72 2.78 -0.50
C GLY A 200 17.30 2.44 -0.94
N ARG A 201 16.26 3.10 -0.39
CA ARG A 201 14.84 2.82 -0.66
C ARG A 201 14.03 4.10 -0.81
N ILE A 202 12.93 4.01 -1.54
CA ILE A 202 11.85 5.00 -1.53
C ILE A 202 10.83 4.54 -0.49
N LEU A 203 10.53 5.39 0.49
CA LEU A 203 9.62 5.07 1.59
C LEU A 203 8.18 5.55 1.33
N ASN A 204 7.94 6.26 0.23
CA ASN A 204 6.60 6.62 -0.22
C ASN A 204 5.74 5.37 -0.48
N GLN A 205 4.45 5.48 -0.28
CA GLN A 205 3.52 4.36 -0.50
C GLN A 205 3.32 4.05 -1.98
N THR A 206 3.43 5.08 -2.84
CA THR A 206 3.39 4.94 -4.29
C THR A 206 4.21 6.03 -4.97
N VAL A 207 4.66 5.76 -6.20
CA VAL A 207 5.32 6.72 -7.10
C VAL A 207 4.49 6.80 -8.38
N ILE A 208 3.86 7.95 -8.63
CA ILE A 208 2.94 8.16 -9.76
C ILE A 208 3.71 8.64 -10.98
N VAL A 209 3.49 8.03 -12.13
CA VAL A 209 3.99 8.52 -13.41
C VAL A 209 3.07 9.65 -13.89
N GLU A 210 3.51 10.91 -13.71
CA GLU A 210 2.68 12.12 -13.90
C GLU A 210 2.11 12.21 -15.31
N ASP A 211 2.92 11.98 -16.34
CA ASP A 211 2.51 12.01 -17.74
C ASP A 211 1.45 10.95 -18.09
N SER A 212 1.30 9.90 -17.27
CA SER A 212 0.32 8.85 -17.50
C SER A 212 -1.07 9.18 -16.96
N ILE A 213 -1.20 10.27 -16.20
CA ILE A 213 -2.47 10.67 -15.59
C ILE A 213 -3.41 11.16 -16.69
N ASN A 214 -4.57 10.54 -16.75
CA ASN A 214 -5.65 10.90 -17.66
C ASN A 214 -6.97 11.00 -16.89
N VAL A 215 -7.74 12.07 -17.20
CA VAL A 215 -9.08 12.28 -16.67
C VAL A 215 -10.06 12.23 -17.83
N LYS A 216 -10.94 11.22 -17.81
CA LYS A 216 -11.96 11.02 -18.82
C LYS A 216 -13.33 11.39 -18.25
N SER A 217 -14.10 12.16 -19.01
CA SER A 217 -15.48 12.51 -18.65
C SER A 217 -15.61 13.19 -17.27
N GLU A 218 -14.56 13.86 -16.78
CA GLU A 218 -14.50 14.54 -15.47
C GLU A 218 -14.75 13.61 -14.24
N HIS A 219 -15.10 12.35 -14.47
CA HIS A 219 -15.47 11.38 -13.42
C HIS A 219 -14.62 10.12 -13.43
N GLU A 220 -13.66 10.01 -14.32
CA GLU A 220 -12.83 8.80 -14.44
C GLU A 220 -11.36 9.19 -14.52
N VAL A 221 -10.61 8.76 -13.50
CA VAL A 221 -9.17 9.02 -13.37
C VAL A 221 -8.41 7.73 -13.60
N SER A 222 -7.45 7.73 -14.50
CA SER A 222 -6.57 6.58 -14.75
C SER A 222 -5.12 7.01 -14.86
N GLY A 223 -4.21 6.06 -14.65
CA GLY A 223 -2.79 6.29 -14.75
C GLY A 223 -1.97 5.07 -14.39
N PHE A 224 -0.65 5.27 -14.41
CA PHE A 224 0.31 4.27 -13.96
C PHE A 224 1.10 4.78 -12.76
N CYS A 225 1.44 3.86 -11.87
CA CYS A 225 2.33 4.12 -10.76
C CYS A 225 3.27 2.93 -10.51
N PHE A 226 4.36 3.19 -9.81
CA PHE A 226 5.28 2.18 -9.34
C PHE A 226 5.10 1.96 -7.84
N THR A 227 5.18 0.70 -7.42
CA THR A 227 5.16 0.33 -6.00
C THR A 227 6.59 0.15 -5.52
N PRO A 228 7.13 1.05 -4.68
CA PRO A 228 8.47 0.90 -4.11
C PRO A 228 8.46 -0.14 -2.98
N GLN A 229 8.21 -1.40 -3.32
CA GLN A 229 7.88 -2.47 -2.39
C GLN A 229 8.95 -2.79 -1.34
N ASP A 230 10.20 -2.40 -1.57
CA ASP A 230 11.28 -2.60 -0.59
C ASP A 230 11.26 -1.54 0.54
N GLY A 231 10.40 -0.53 0.43
CA GLY A 231 10.34 0.61 1.35
C GLY A 231 8.95 1.04 1.79
N ASN A 232 7.93 0.88 0.96
CA ASN A 232 6.64 1.57 1.11
C ASN A 232 5.81 1.18 2.35
N SER A 233 6.08 0.02 2.96
CA SER A 233 5.42 -0.42 4.20
C SER A 233 6.22 -0.15 5.48
N ILE A 234 7.50 0.25 5.36
CA ILE A 234 8.41 0.41 6.51
C ILE A 234 7.86 1.46 7.49
N LEU A 235 7.43 2.61 7.00
CA LEU A 235 6.93 3.67 7.87
C LEU A 235 5.59 3.31 8.51
N SER A 236 4.79 2.42 7.92
CA SER A 236 3.60 1.85 8.56
C SER A 236 3.98 0.95 9.74
N SER A 237 5.03 0.13 9.60
CA SER A 237 5.52 -0.72 10.69
C SER A 237 6.06 0.12 11.86
N ILE A 238 6.78 1.21 11.55
CA ILE A 238 7.24 2.17 12.56
C ILE A 238 6.04 2.84 13.24
N ALA A 239 5.07 3.32 12.46
CA ALA A 239 3.88 3.98 12.96
C ALA A 239 3.07 3.07 13.90
N ALA A 240 2.81 1.82 13.52
CA ALA A 240 2.16 0.83 14.36
C ALA A 240 2.93 0.58 15.67
N THR A 241 4.26 0.47 15.59
CA THR A 241 5.11 0.31 16.77
C THR A 241 5.01 1.52 17.71
N VAL A 242 5.04 2.73 17.17
CA VAL A 242 4.87 3.96 17.95
C VAL A 242 3.50 4.00 18.61
N LYS A 243 2.44 3.57 17.91
CA LYS A 243 1.08 3.49 18.47
C LYS A 243 1.02 2.61 19.71
N PHE A 244 1.66 1.44 19.69
CA PHE A 244 1.74 0.55 20.86
C PHE A 244 2.56 1.12 22.02
N LEU A 245 3.66 1.82 21.73
CA LEU A 245 4.60 2.28 22.76
C LEU A 245 4.23 3.63 23.33
N ASN A 246 3.66 4.53 22.53
CA ASN A 246 3.42 5.92 22.85
C ASN A 246 2.06 6.42 22.28
N PRO A 247 0.93 5.84 22.66
CA PRO A 247 -0.37 6.18 22.07
C PRO A 247 -0.75 7.66 22.23
N HIS A 248 -0.38 8.31 23.35
CA HIS A 248 -0.71 9.70 23.63
C HIS A 248 0.07 10.72 22.80
N SER A 249 1.29 10.40 22.38
CA SER A 249 2.14 11.27 21.53
C SER A 249 2.29 10.72 20.11
N TYR A 250 1.41 9.82 19.72
CA TYR A 250 1.47 9.13 18.44
C TYR A 250 1.53 10.11 17.26
N GLN A 251 0.61 11.07 17.21
CA GLN A 251 0.49 11.98 16.07
C GLN A 251 1.76 12.82 15.86
N ASP A 252 2.33 13.38 16.91
CA ASP A 252 3.56 14.17 16.83
C ASP A 252 4.74 13.34 16.33
N LYS A 253 4.87 12.11 16.84
CA LYS A 253 5.93 11.20 16.43
C LYS A 253 5.77 10.73 14.96
N ILE A 254 4.55 10.54 14.50
CA ILE A 254 4.28 10.16 13.11
C ILE A 254 4.50 11.32 12.16
N ASN A 255 4.17 12.54 12.55
CA ASN A 255 4.44 13.73 11.74
C ASN A 255 5.95 13.91 11.49
N SER A 256 6.81 13.50 12.44
CA SER A 256 8.26 13.53 12.26
C SER A 256 8.80 12.57 11.17
N LEU A 257 7.96 11.69 10.64
CA LEU A 257 8.34 10.80 9.53
C LEU A 257 8.18 11.46 8.15
N SER A 258 7.56 12.64 8.06
CA SER A 258 7.36 13.34 6.77
C SER A 258 8.66 13.62 6.01
N PRO A 259 9.81 13.97 6.64
CA PRO A 259 11.06 14.18 5.91
C PRO A 259 11.64 12.94 5.21
N PHE A 260 11.10 11.76 5.50
CA PHE A 260 11.54 10.52 4.85
C PHE A 260 10.83 10.25 3.51
N PHE A 261 9.88 11.08 3.13
CA PHE A 261 9.17 10.97 1.86
C PHE A 261 9.72 11.94 0.82
N PHE A 262 9.77 11.49 -0.42
CA PHE A 262 10.06 12.34 -1.56
C PHE A 262 8.76 12.94 -2.12
N GLN A 263 8.83 14.18 -2.58
CA GLN A 263 7.75 14.76 -3.39
C GLN A 263 7.91 14.37 -4.86
N ARG A 264 9.15 14.34 -5.34
CA ARG A 264 9.50 13.94 -6.72
C ARG A 264 10.66 12.94 -6.73
N VAL A 265 10.61 12.03 -7.68
CA VAL A 265 11.57 10.95 -7.92
C VAL A 265 12.01 10.96 -9.36
#